data_adbcd3fbe4fb8fa6396a5efe631fdadb
#
_entry.id   adbcd3fbe4fb8fa6396a5efe631fdadb
#
_cell.length_a   1.000
_cell.length_b   1.000
_cell.length_c   1.000
_cell.angle_alpha   90.00
_cell.angle_beta   90.00
_cell.angle_gamma   90.00
#
_symmetry.space_group_name_H-M   'P 1'
#
loop_
_entity.id
_entity.type
_entity.pdbx_description
1 polymer ?
#
loop_
_entity_poly.entity_id
_entity_poly.type
_entity_poly.pdbx_seq_one_letter_code
_entity_poly.pdbx_strand_id
1 'polypeptide(L)'
;MNFSEKLKKASVDAGISLNEKQLEQFEKFYHLLIEKNKVMNLTSITEEDEVIEKHFIDSLTCRRVMDMDSVKSLIDIGTGAGFPGIPLKIVYPEISVVLLDSLNKRVKFLQEVIRDLGLTGVEAVHGRAEDLARKPEYRGQFDLAVSRAVANLSTLSEYCIPFVGVNGFFVSYKAGKGLEEIESSDSCMRALGSKIMQVDEFQLPGEDSLRVLIKIKKCKGTPKAYPRKAGVPSKNPL
;
A
#
# COMPACT_ATOMS: atom_id res chain seq x y z
N MET A 1 -24.08 -9.24 -14.67
CA MET A 1 -23.53 -9.52 -13.32
C MET A 1 -23.62 -8.24 -12.49
N ASN A 2 -24.02 -8.34 -11.23
CA ASN A 2 -23.95 -7.23 -10.29
C ASN A 2 -22.50 -7.06 -9.77
N PHE A 3 -22.24 -5.99 -8.99
CA PHE A 3 -20.90 -5.68 -8.46
C PHE A 3 -20.28 -6.87 -7.71
N SER A 4 -21.02 -7.43 -6.76
CA SER A 4 -20.54 -8.55 -5.93
C SER A 4 -20.20 -9.80 -6.76
N GLU A 5 -20.97 -10.12 -7.80
CA GLU A 5 -20.69 -11.24 -8.72
C GLU A 5 -19.40 -10.99 -9.52
N LYS A 6 -19.20 -9.77 -10.03
CA LYS A 6 -17.98 -9.38 -10.76
C LYS A 6 -16.75 -9.45 -9.86
N LEU A 7 -16.82 -8.86 -8.67
CA LEU A 7 -15.74 -8.87 -7.70
C LEU A 7 -15.40 -10.30 -7.25
N LYS A 8 -16.43 -11.13 -6.98
CA LYS A 8 -16.23 -12.53 -6.61
C LYS A 8 -15.50 -13.29 -7.71
N LYS A 9 -15.89 -13.09 -8.97
CA LYS A 9 -15.21 -13.72 -10.11
C LYS A 9 -13.75 -13.25 -10.18
N ALA A 10 -13.49 -11.94 -10.20
CA ALA A 10 -12.14 -11.38 -10.29
C ALA A 10 -11.26 -11.85 -9.12
N SER A 11 -11.80 -11.93 -7.91
CA SER A 11 -11.05 -12.42 -6.75
C SER A 11 -10.68 -13.90 -6.86
N VAL A 12 -11.59 -14.74 -7.35
CA VAL A 12 -11.32 -16.18 -7.59
C VAL A 12 -10.25 -16.35 -8.67
N ASP A 13 -10.32 -15.59 -9.75
CA ASP A 13 -9.32 -15.59 -10.84
C ASP A 13 -7.93 -15.16 -10.32
N ALA A 14 -7.89 -14.29 -9.31
CA ALA A 14 -6.67 -13.90 -8.58
C ALA A 14 -6.28 -14.88 -7.45
N GLY A 15 -7.01 -16.00 -7.28
CA GLY A 15 -6.76 -17.00 -6.25
C GLY A 15 -7.15 -16.54 -4.83
N ILE A 16 -8.13 -15.63 -4.71
CA ILE A 16 -8.60 -15.08 -3.44
C ILE A 16 -10.07 -15.45 -3.26
N SER A 17 -10.42 -16.01 -2.09
CA SER A 17 -11.81 -16.25 -1.73
C SER A 17 -12.31 -15.15 -0.81
N LEU A 18 -13.37 -14.46 -1.22
CA LEU A 18 -14.04 -13.45 -0.42
C LEU A 18 -15.34 -14.01 0.17
N ASN A 19 -15.58 -13.76 1.45
CA ASN A 19 -16.86 -14.06 2.08
C ASN A 19 -17.89 -12.95 1.83
N GLU A 20 -19.16 -13.19 2.16
CA GLU A 20 -20.26 -12.24 1.92
C GLU A 20 -20.01 -10.88 2.57
N LYS A 21 -19.54 -10.85 3.82
CA LYS A 21 -19.23 -9.60 4.52
C LYS A 21 -18.14 -8.80 3.80
N GLN A 22 -17.11 -9.46 3.31
CA GLN A 22 -16.03 -8.81 2.55
C GLN A 22 -16.53 -8.25 1.22
N LEU A 23 -17.39 -8.99 0.50
CA LEU A 23 -18.03 -8.51 -0.73
C LEU A 23 -18.86 -7.26 -0.47
N GLU A 24 -19.69 -7.25 0.58
CA GLU A 24 -20.46 -6.07 1.00
C GLU A 24 -19.56 -4.87 1.37
N GLN A 25 -18.45 -5.11 2.08
CA GLN A 25 -17.50 -4.06 2.43
C GLN A 25 -16.83 -3.45 1.20
N PHE A 26 -16.44 -4.26 0.21
CA PHE A 26 -15.89 -3.76 -1.04
C PHE A 26 -16.90 -2.96 -1.86
N GLU A 27 -18.14 -3.43 -1.98
CA GLU A 27 -19.20 -2.72 -2.69
C GLU A 27 -19.49 -1.37 -2.04
N LYS A 28 -19.59 -1.34 -0.72
CA LYS A 28 -19.77 -0.09 0.03
C LYS A 28 -18.58 0.85 -0.13
N PHE A 29 -17.35 0.31 -0.12
CA PHE A 29 -16.15 1.11 -0.37
C PHE A 29 -16.15 1.70 -1.77
N TYR A 30 -16.55 0.94 -2.79
CA TYR A 30 -16.72 1.44 -4.15
C TYR A 30 -17.67 2.64 -4.19
N HIS A 31 -18.86 2.53 -3.62
CA HIS A 31 -19.85 3.61 -3.60
C HIS A 31 -19.31 4.87 -2.88
N LEU A 32 -18.68 4.72 -1.72
CA LEU A 32 -18.05 5.83 -1.00
C LEU A 32 -16.93 6.50 -1.81
N LEU A 33 -16.11 5.70 -2.49
CA LEU A 33 -15.04 6.19 -3.34
C LEU A 33 -15.60 7.04 -4.50
N ILE A 34 -16.59 6.51 -5.24
CA ILE A 34 -17.17 7.19 -6.40
C ILE A 34 -17.90 8.47 -5.98
N GLU A 35 -18.66 8.42 -4.89
CA GLU A 35 -19.34 9.61 -4.37
C GLU A 35 -18.34 10.70 -3.99
N LYS A 36 -17.32 10.35 -3.21
CA LYS A 36 -16.32 11.31 -2.75
C LYS A 36 -15.42 11.83 -3.86
N ASN A 37 -15.17 10.99 -4.86
CA ASN A 37 -14.35 11.36 -6.01
C ASN A 37 -14.90 12.54 -6.80
N LYS A 38 -16.23 12.73 -6.81
CA LYS A 38 -16.89 13.89 -7.46
C LYS A 38 -16.42 15.24 -6.92
N VAL A 39 -15.93 15.28 -5.67
CA VAL A 39 -15.52 16.53 -5.00
C VAL A 39 -14.04 16.58 -4.62
N MET A 40 -13.34 15.44 -4.61
CA MET A 40 -11.99 15.36 -4.06
C MET A 40 -10.90 14.96 -5.06
N ASN A 41 -11.25 14.46 -6.26
CA ASN A 41 -10.31 13.91 -7.22
C ASN A 41 -9.37 12.86 -6.58
N LEU A 42 -9.96 11.83 -5.98
CA LEU A 42 -9.24 10.74 -5.29
C LEU A 42 -8.57 9.79 -6.27
N THR A 43 -9.23 9.52 -7.40
CA THR A 43 -8.77 8.62 -8.46
C THR A 43 -9.30 9.08 -9.82
N SER A 44 -8.57 8.76 -10.89
CA SER A 44 -9.03 8.89 -12.28
C SER A 44 -9.83 7.66 -12.75
N ILE A 45 -9.80 6.55 -12.00
CA ILE A 45 -10.46 5.28 -12.33
C ILE A 45 -11.81 5.26 -11.60
N THR A 46 -12.90 5.28 -12.37
CA THR A 46 -14.27 5.38 -11.83
C THR A 46 -15.20 4.29 -12.32
N GLU A 47 -14.88 3.68 -13.46
CA GLU A 47 -15.67 2.57 -14.01
C GLU A 47 -15.56 1.35 -13.10
N GLU A 48 -16.69 0.71 -12.84
CA GLU A 48 -16.83 -0.38 -11.87
C GLU A 48 -15.82 -1.51 -12.09
N ASP A 49 -15.74 -2.01 -13.33
CA ASP A 49 -14.83 -3.11 -13.68
C ASP A 49 -13.35 -2.70 -13.51
N GLU A 50 -13.03 -1.46 -13.87
CA GLU A 50 -11.68 -0.94 -13.66
C GLU A 50 -11.32 -0.75 -12.19
N VAL A 51 -12.26 -0.30 -11.35
CA VAL A 51 -12.02 -0.18 -9.90
C VAL A 51 -11.81 -1.55 -9.28
N ILE A 52 -12.61 -2.55 -9.67
CA ILE A 52 -12.43 -3.93 -9.22
C ILE A 52 -11.02 -4.42 -9.56
N GLU A 53 -10.59 -4.32 -10.81
CA GLU A 53 -9.30 -4.87 -11.25
C GLU A 53 -8.12 -4.01 -10.79
N LYS A 54 -8.13 -2.71 -11.10
CA LYS A 54 -6.96 -1.81 -10.94
C LYS A 54 -6.81 -1.26 -9.54
N HIS A 55 -7.87 -1.33 -8.73
CA HIS A 55 -7.78 -0.89 -7.34
C HIS A 55 -7.91 -2.04 -6.35
N PHE A 56 -8.98 -2.84 -6.41
CA PHE A 56 -9.20 -3.87 -5.40
C PHE A 56 -8.28 -5.07 -5.60
N ILE A 57 -8.34 -5.72 -6.77
CA ILE A 57 -7.52 -6.91 -7.05
C ILE A 57 -6.02 -6.54 -7.04
N ASP A 58 -5.63 -5.44 -7.70
CA ASP A 58 -4.25 -4.95 -7.68
C ASP A 58 -3.71 -4.78 -6.24
N SER A 59 -4.52 -4.22 -5.33
CA SER A 59 -4.14 -4.07 -3.92
C SER A 59 -3.85 -5.39 -3.22
N LEU A 60 -4.58 -6.45 -3.58
CA LEU A 60 -4.46 -7.78 -2.96
C LEU A 60 -3.29 -8.60 -3.51
N THR A 61 -2.62 -8.13 -4.55
CA THR A 61 -1.48 -8.82 -5.17
C THR A 61 -0.27 -8.96 -4.25
N CYS A 62 -0.19 -8.18 -3.14
CA CYS A 62 0.86 -8.31 -2.12
C CYS A 62 1.08 -9.76 -1.67
N ARG A 63 0.02 -10.58 -1.62
CA ARG A 63 0.08 -12.00 -1.27
C ARG A 63 0.96 -12.85 -2.21
N ARG A 64 1.28 -12.36 -3.40
CA ARG A 64 2.17 -13.05 -4.35
C ARG A 64 3.61 -13.10 -3.83
N VAL A 65 3.99 -12.12 -3.03
CA VAL A 65 5.36 -11.98 -2.50
C VAL A 65 5.41 -12.07 -0.97
N MET A 66 4.25 -11.99 -0.29
CA MET A 66 4.15 -12.01 1.18
C MET A 66 3.23 -13.12 1.66
N ASP A 67 3.66 -13.82 2.69
CA ASP A 67 2.78 -14.63 3.54
C ASP A 67 2.02 -13.67 4.48
N MET A 68 0.80 -13.31 4.08
CA MET A 68 -0.01 -12.32 4.80
C MET A 68 -0.50 -12.81 6.16
N ASP A 69 -0.58 -14.12 6.39
CA ASP A 69 -0.99 -14.72 7.68
C ASP A 69 0.08 -14.50 8.75
N SER A 70 1.33 -14.31 8.34
CA SER A 70 2.44 -13.99 9.24
C SER A 70 2.51 -12.51 9.65
N VAL A 71 1.79 -11.61 8.97
CA VAL A 71 1.81 -10.17 9.22
C VAL A 71 0.84 -9.81 10.34
N LYS A 72 1.30 -9.10 11.38
CA LYS A 72 0.46 -8.61 12.48
C LYS A 72 0.23 -7.11 12.40
N SER A 73 1.20 -6.37 11.86
CA SER A 73 1.16 -4.90 11.76
C SER A 73 1.58 -4.43 10.37
N LEU A 74 0.77 -3.57 9.77
CA LEU A 74 0.97 -3.02 8.43
C LEU A 74 0.84 -1.49 8.46
N ILE A 75 1.72 -0.82 7.72
CA ILE A 75 1.57 0.61 7.42
C ILE A 75 1.52 0.82 5.91
N ASP A 76 0.49 1.56 5.45
CA ASP A 76 0.35 1.99 4.06
C ASP A 76 0.75 3.46 3.93
N ILE A 77 1.85 3.71 3.21
CA ILE A 77 2.47 5.03 3.13
C ILE A 77 2.11 5.72 1.83
N GLY A 78 1.47 6.88 1.96
CA GLY A 78 0.88 7.59 0.83
C GLY A 78 -0.38 6.89 0.32
N THR A 79 -1.18 6.39 1.23
CA THR A 79 -2.35 5.53 0.97
C THR A 79 -3.39 6.11 0.02
N GLY A 80 -3.44 7.44 -0.11
CA GLY A 80 -4.35 8.12 -1.04
C GLY A 80 -5.82 7.91 -0.69
N ALA A 81 -6.52 7.23 -1.58
CA ALA A 81 -7.91 6.84 -1.37
C ALA A 81 -8.06 5.53 -0.55
N GLY A 82 -6.97 5.04 0.07
CA GLY A 82 -6.96 3.82 0.89
C GLY A 82 -6.37 2.60 0.19
N PHE A 83 -5.55 2.79 -0.83
CA PHE A 83 -4.98 1.70 -1.62
C PHE A 83 -3.46 1.61 -1.45
N PRO A 84 -2.93 0.42 -1.10
CA PRO A 84 -3.62 -0.88 -0.98
C PRO A 84 -4.21 -1.18 0.41
N GLY A 85 -4.08 -0.30 1.40
CA GLY A 85 -4.32 -0.59 2.81
C GLY A 85 -5.76 -1.03 3.17
N ILE A 86 -6.81 -0.38 2.63
CA ILE A 86 -8.21 -0.74 2.91
C ILE A 86 -8.56 -2.12 2.33
N PRO A 87 -8.29 -2.46 1.04
CA PRO A 87 -8.49 -3.80 0.53
C PRO A 87 -7.76 -4.88 1.34
N LEU A 88 -6.51 -4.64 1.72
CA LEU A 88 -5.76 -5.57 2.56
C LEU A 88 -6.42 -5.75 3.93
N LYS A 89 -6.93 -4.68 4.55
CA LYS A 89 -7.64 -4.74 5.83
C LYS A 89 -8.96 -5.50 5.74
N ILE A 90 -9.70 -5.34 4.64
CA ILE A 90 -10.96 -6.08 4.41
C ILE A 90 -10.68 -7.60 4.34
N VAL A 91 -9.63 -8.00 3.60
CA VAL A 91 -9.32 -9.42 3.38
C VAL A 91 -8.61 -10.04 4.58
N TYR A 92 -7.77 -9.28 5.28
CA TYR A 92 -6.98 -9.72 6.43
C TYR A 92 -7.37 -8.94 7.70
N PRO A 93 -8.56 -9.20 8.28
CA PRO A 93 -9.12 -8.37 9.36
C PRO A 93 -8.30 -8.39 10.65
N GLU A 94 -7.45 -9.39 10.86
CA GLU A 94 -6.61 -9.52 12.07
C GLU A 94 -5.36 -8.63 12.04
N ILE A 95 -4.99 -8.10 10.87
CA ILE A 95 -3.82 -7.21 10.75
C ILE A 95 -4.17 -5.82 11.31
N SER A 96 -3.35 -5.30 12.21
CA SER A 96 -3.41 -3.88 12.61
C SER A 96 -2.85 -3.00 11.49
N VAL A 97 -3.63 -2.01 11.03
CA VAL A 97 -3.27 -1.20 9.85
C VAL A 97 -3.20 0.28 10.19
N VAL A 98 -2.13 0.93 9.75
CA VAL A 98 -2.01 2.39 9.74
C VAL A 98 -2.05 2.89 8.30
N LEU A 99 -2.99 3.77 7.99
CA LEU A 99 -3.13 4.44 6.69
C LEU A 99 -2.54 5.85 6.81
N LEU A 100 -1.36 6.07 6.23
CA LEU A 100 -0.67 7.35 6.33
C LEU A 100 -0.83 8.15 5.04
N ASP A 101 -1.33 9.39 5.14
CA ASP A 101 -1.34 10.34 4.03
C ASP A 101 -1.00 11.76 4.48
N SER A 102 -0.31 12.51 3.64
CA SER A 102 0.09 13.90 3.90
C SER A 102 -1.02 14.92 3.66
N LEU A 103 -2.14 14.52 3.07
CA LEU A 103 -3.29 15.38 2.80
C LEU A 103 -4.44 15.11 3.78
N ASN A 104 -4.68 16.04 4.68
CA ASN A 104 -5.71 15.90 5.72
C ASN A 104 -7.12 15.61 5.15
N LYS A 105 -7.45 16.12 3.97
CA LYS A 105 -8.73 15.82 3.32
C LYS A 105 -8.89 14.32 3.00
N ARG A 106 -7.80 13.64 2.59
CA ARG A 106 -7.80 12.19 2.35
C ARG A 106 -7.94 11.41 3.64
N VAL A 107 -7.24 11.83 4.69
CA VAL A 107 -7.35 11.20 6.02
C VAL A 107 -8.78 11.26 6.56
N LYS A 108 -9.48 12.41 6.41
CA LYS A 108 -10.89 12.52 6.77
C LYS A 108 -11.79 11.57 5.99
N PHE A 109 -11.55 11.41 4.70
CA PHE A 109 -12.26 10.43 3.88
C PHE A 109 -12.00 9.00 4.37
N LEU A 110 -10.76 8.65 4.66
CA LEU A 110 -10.40 7.32 5.17
C LEU A 110 -11.05 7.03 6.52
N GLN A 111 -11.14 8.02 7.42
CA GLN A 111 -11.86 7.90 8.70
C GLN A 111 -13.36 7.62 8.47
N GLU A 112 -13.97 8.27 7.48
CA GLU A 112 -15.34 7.99 7.07
C GLU A 112 -15.48 6.54 6.54
N VAL A 113 -14.59 6.12 5.64
CA VAL A 113 -14.57 4.73 5.10
C VAL A 113 -14.41 3.71 6.23
N ILE A 114 -13.44 3.88 7.13
CA ILE A 114 -13.19 2.99 8.26
C ILE A 114 -14.46 2.80 9.10
N ARG A 115 -15.11 3.91 9.47
CA ARG A 115 -16.34 3.90 10.26
C ARG A 115 -17.47 3.19 9.52
N ASP A 116 -17.69 3.56 8.26
CA ASP A 116 -18.85 3.12 7.50
C ASP A 116 -18.74 1.64 7.06
N LEU A 117 -17.52 1.14 6.88
CA LEU A 117 -17.24 -0.29 6.65
C LEU A 117 -17.20 -1.12 7.95
N GLY A 118 -17.25 -0.47 9.12
CA GLY A 118 -17.13 -1.15 10.42
C GLY A 118 -15.78 -1.83 10.62
N LEU A 119 -14.69 -1.25 10.07
CA LEU A 119 -13.35 -1.82 10.21
C LEU A 119 -12.80 -1.51 11.60
N THR A 120 -12.19 -2.51 12.24
CA THR A 120 -11.52 -2.40 13.54
C THR A 120 -10.02 -2.66 13.40
N GLY A 121 -9.20 -2.15 14.32
CA GLY A 121 -7.73 -2.33 14.23
C GLY A 121 -7.12 -1.64 13.01
N VAL A 122 -7.72 -0.52 12.56
CA VAL A 122 -7.19 0.32 11.50
C VAL A 122 -7.37 1.79 11.87
N GLU A 123 -6.38 2.60 11.60
CA GLU A 123 -6.42 4.05 11.80
C GLU A 123 -5.88 4.82 10.59
N ALA A 124 -6.42 6.00 10.34
CA ALA A 124 -5.95 6.93 9.33
C ALA A 124 -5.22 8.10 9.99
N VAL A 125 -3.95 8.29 9.63
CA VAL A 125 -3.03 9.24 10.25
C VAL A 125 -2.61 10.31 9.25
N HIS A 126 -2.76 11.58 9.65
CA HIS A 126 -2.28 12.72 8.87
C HIS A 126 -0.83 13.05 9.22
N GLY A 127 0.04 13.07 8.22
CA GLY A 127 1.42 13.47 8.39
C GLY A 127 2.31 13.12 7.19
N ARG A 128 3.52 13.64 7.22
CA ARG A 128 4.55 13.26 6.25
C ARG A 128 5.30 12.03 6.75
N ALA A 129 5.65 11.14 5.85
CA ALA A 129 6.42 9.94 6.19
C ALA A 129 7.74 10.29 6.87
N GLU A 130 8.42 11.33 6.39
CA GLU A 130 9.72 11.76 6.93
C GLU A 130 9.63 12.23 8.40
N ASP A 131 8.49 12.79 8.79
CA ASP A 131 8.29 13.29 10.15
C ASP A 131 7.84 12.16 11.09
N LEU A 132 6.87 11.32 10.65
CA LEU A 132 6.36 10.23 11.47
C LEU A 132 7.40 9.12 11.69
N ALA A 133 8.20 8.79 10.67
CA ALA A 133 9.24 7.77 10.79
C ALA A 133 10.37 8.13 11.78
N ARG A 134 10.38 9.34 12.31
CA ARG A 134 11.30 9.77 13.39
C ARG A 134 10.72 9.56 14.78
N LYS A 135 9.40 9.40 14.90
CA LYS A 135 8.71 9.21 16.16
C LYS A 135 8.84 7.76 16.63
N PRO A 136 9.18 7.50 17.91
CA PRO A 136 9.39 6.15 18.43
C PRO A 136 8.19 5.22 18.27
N GLU A 137 6.98 5.77 18.31
CA GLU A 137 5.72 5.02 18.17
C GLU A 137 5.48 4.46 16.77
N TYR A 138 6.21 4.97 15.77
CA TYR A 138 6.09 4.49 14.38
C TYR A 138 7.38 3.84 13.86
N ARG A 139 8.54 4.33 14.32
CA ARG A 139 9.84 3.89 13.81
C ARG A 139 10.15 2.45 14.16
N GLY A 140 10.30 1.61 13.15
CA GLY A 140 10.68 0.20 13.32
C GLY A 140 9.61 -0.65 13.99
N GLN A 141 8.33 -0.25 13.90
CA GLN A 141 7.22 -0.90 14.60
C GLN A 141 6.40 -1.87 13.75
N PHE A 142 6.55 -1.83 12.43
CA PHE A 142 5.68 -2.58 11.53
C PHE A 142 6.38 -3.81 10.93
N ASP A 143 5.63 -4.91 10.81
CA ASP A 143 6.07 -6.12 10.11
C ASP A 143 6.14 -5.86 8.61
N LEU A 144 5.18 -5.08 8.10
CA LEU A 144 5.03 -4.77 6.69
C LEU A 144 4.74 -3.29 6.47
N ALA A 145 5.53 -2.66 5.61
CA ALA A 145 5.16 -1.41 4.96
C ALA A 145 4.73 -1.71 3.52
N VAL A 146 3.70 -1.02 3.05
CA VAL A 146 3.29 -1.05 1.65
C VAL A 146 3.21 0.38 1.11
N SER A 147 3.43 0.54 -0.19
CA SER A 147 3.17 1.81 -0.87
C SER A 147 2.89 1.55 -2.34
N ARG A 148 1.81 2.14 -2.83
CA ARG A 148 1.44 2.19 -4.24
C ARG A 148 1.52 3.63 -4.72
N ALA A 149 2.73 4.14 -4.92
CA ALA A 149 2.98 5.55 -5.20
C ALA A 149 3.83 5.76 -6.46
N VAL A 150 3.81 6.99 -6.94
CA VAL A 150 4.41 7.42 -8.20
C VAL A 150 5.90 7.79 -8.05
N ALA A 151 6.43 7.85 -6.82
CA ALA A 151 7.84 8.17 -6.59
C ALA A 151 8.75 7.00 -6.98
N ASN A 152 10.01 7.31 -7.34
CA ASN A 152 10.99 6.26 -7.63
C ASN A 152 11.30 5.37 -6.40
N LEU A 153 11.88 4.21 -6.64
CA LEU A 153 12.12 3.19 -5.62
C LEU A 153 13.00 3.68 -4.47
N SER A 154 14.07 4.43 -4.77
CA SER A 154 14.96 4.99 -3.73
C SER A 154 14.22 5.96 -2.81
N THR A 155 13.43 6.88 -3.37
CA THR A 155 12.60 7.80 -2.60
C THR A 155 11.58 7.06 -1.72
N LEU A 156 10.85 6.09 -2.32
CA LEU A 156 9.87 5.29 -1.56
C LEU A 156 10.53 4.48 -0.47
N SER A 157 11.70 3.91 -0.73
CA SER A 157 12.42 3.13 0.27
C SER A 157 12.84 3.99 1.46
N GLU A 158 13.27 5.24 1.22
CA GLU A 158 13.59 6.16 2.32
C GLU A 158 12.36 6.56 3.13
N TYR A 159 11.18 6.64 2.50
CA TYR A 159 9.91 6.89 3.22
C TYR A 159 9.42 5.68 4.00
N CYS A 160 9.59 4.47 3.47
CA CYS A 160 8.92 3.26 3.98
C CYS A 160 9.79 2.43 4.94
N ILE A 161 11.07 2.20 4.60
CA ILE A 161 11.96 1.32 5.39
C ILE A 161 12.14 1.76 6.85
N PRO A 162 12.19 3.06 7.21
CA PRO A 162 12.30 3.46 8.60
C PRO A 162 11.16 2.99 9.51
N PHE A 163 9.96 2.78 8.98
CA PHE A 163 8.80 2.27 9.74
C PHE A 163 8.90 0.75 10.02
N VAL A 164 9.58 0.03 9.15
CA VAL A 164 9.66 -1.44 9.22
C VAL A 164 10.57 -1.89 10.34
N GLY A 165 10.19 -2.89 11.10
CA GLY A 165 11.03 -3.58 12.08
C GLY A 165 12.17 -4.37 11.42
N VAL A 166 13.22 -4.68 12.18
CA VAL A 166 14.29 -5.57 11.67
C VAL A 166 13.70 -6.95 11.41
N ASN A 167 14.01 -7.52 10.25
CA ASN A 167 13.42 -8.71 9.63
C ASN A 167 12.03 -8.54 9.02
N GLY A 168 11.38 -7.40 9.17
CA GLY A 168 10.16 -7.05 8.45
C GLY A 168 10.43 -6.67 6.98
N PHE A 169 9.38 -6.29 6.27
CA PHE A 169 9.41 -6.09 4.82
C PHE A 169 8.76 -4.77 4.40
N PHE A 170 9.24 -4.25 3.29
CA PHE A 170 8.55 -3.24 2.50
C PHE A 170 8.19 -3.86 1.14
N VAL A 171 6.94 -3.72 0.72
CA VAL A 171 6.48 -4.11 -0.62
C VAL A 171 6.08 -2.86 -1.38
N SER A 172 6.83 -2.57 -2.46
CA SER A 172 6.55 -1.48 -3.38
C SER A 172 5.74 -1.98 -4.56
N TYR A 173 4.60 -1.35 -4.81
CA TYR A 173 3.76 -1.60 -5.98
C TYR A 173 4.17 -0.65 -7.10
N LYS A 174 4.54 -1.19 -8.24
CA LYS A 174 5.01 -0.44 -9.42
C LYS A 174 4.31 -0.87 -10.69
N ALA A 175 4.26 0.03 -11.67
CA ALA A 175 4.02 -0.31 -13.07
C ALA A 175 5.33 -0.74 -13.76
N GLY A 176 5.28 -1.18 -15.01
CA GLY A 176 6.39 -1.83 -15.72
C GLY A 176 7.76 -1.16 -15.68
N LYS A 177 7.82 0.17 -15.57
CA LYS A 177 9.08 0.92 -15.40
C LYS A 177 9.79 0.71 -14.05
N GLY A 178 9.15 -0.01 -13.10
CA GLY A 178 9.75 -0.31 -11.81
C GLY A 178 11.05 -1.10 -11.86
N LEU A 179 11.27 -1.85 -12.93
CA LEU A 179 12.50 -2.64 -13.12
C LEU A 179 13.74 -1.78 -13.32
N GLU A 180 13.63 -0.68 -14.08
CA GLU A 180 14.74 0.24 -14.36
C GLU A 180 15.25 0.92 -13.06
N GLU A 181 14.39 1.00 -12.04
CA GLU A 181 14.73 1.64 -10.77
C GLU A 181 15.51 0.72 -9.82
N ILE A 182 15.50 -0.60 -10.07
CA ILE A 182 16.12 -1.61 -9.19
C ILE A 182 17.64 -1.44 -9.17
N GLU A 183 18.27 -1.37 -10.33
CA GLU A 183 19.72 -1.27 -10.45
C GLU A 183 20.27 0.01 -9.78
N SER A 184 19.54 1.12 -9.91
CA SER A 184 19.92 2.40 -9.31
C SER A 184 19.67 2.48 -7.79
N SER A 185 18.94 1.51 -7.21
CA SER A 185 18.52 1.55 -5.80
C SER A 185 19.51 0.92 -4.80
N ASP A 186 20.57 0.27 -5.27
CA ASP A 186 21.52 -0.48 -4.42
C ASP A 186 22.17 0.37 -3.33
N SER A 187 22.56 1.61 -3.65
CA SER A 187 23.12 2.55 -2.67
C SER A 187 22.13 2.88 -1.58
N CYS A 188 20.88 3.13 -1.96
CA CYS A 188 19.75 3.38 -1.07
C CYS A 188 19.49 2.19 -0.15
N MET A 189 19.44 0.97 -0.70
CA MET A 189 19.24 -0.25 0.08
C MET A 189 20.30 -0.40 1.16
N ARG A 190 21.58 -0.22 0.81
CA ARG A 190 22.68 -0.29 1.80
C ARG A 190 22.56 0.80 2.85
N ALA A 191 22.28 2.05 2.45
CA ALA A 191 22.14 3.18 3.36
C ALA A 191 21.01 2.99 4.38
N LEU A 192 19.90 2.38 3.97
CA LEU A 192 18.73 2.13 4.83
C LEU A 192 18.83 0.82 5.63
N GLY A 193 19.86 -0.02 5.41
CA GLY A 193 20.02 -1.31 6.08
C GLY A 193 19.08 -2.40 5.57
N SER A 194 18.76 -2.37 4.29
CA SER A 194 17.80 -3.26 3.63
C SER A 194 18.39 -3.93 2.39
N LYS A 195 17.66 -4.87 1.81
CA LYS A 195 17.98 -5.51 0.52
C LYS A 195 16.72 -5.95 -0.20
N ILE A 196 16.75 -5.91 -1.53
CA ILE A 196 15.72 -6.50 -2.37
C ILE A 196 15.81 -8.02 -2.24
N MET A 197 14.68 -8.68 -1.98
CA MET A 197 14.57 -10.12 -1.81
C MET A 197 13.91 -10.81 -2.99
N GLN A 198 12.92 -10.14 -3.59
CA GLN A 198 12.12 -10.70 -4.66
C GLN A 198 11.57 -9.57 -5.52
N VAL A 199 11.51 -9.82 -6.80
CA VAL A 199 10.81 -9.01 -7.79
C VAL A 199 9.82 -9.94 -8.48
N ASP A 200 8.56 -9.56 -8.53
CA ASP A 200 7.48 -10.33 -9.16
C ASP A 200 6.81 -9.47 -10.22
N GLU A 201 6.93 -9.91 -11.45
CA GLU A 201 6.34 -9.26 -12.62
C GLU A 201 5.13 -10.05 -13.07
N PHE A 202 4.01 -9.36 -13.28
CA PHE A 202 2.76 -9.99 -13.68
C PHE A 202 1.84 -8.99 -14.38
N GLN A 203 0.80 -9.51 -15.00
CA GLN A 203 -0.31 -8.72 -15.54
C GLN A 203 -1.57 -8.99 -14.71
N LEU A 204 -2.39 -7.97 -14.55
CA LEU A 204 -3.74 -8.16 -14.01
C LEU A 204 -4.63 -8.78 -15.08
N PRO A 205 -5.64 -9.58 -14.69
CA PRO A 205 -6.59 -10.13 -15.65
C PRO A 205 -7.23 -9.02 -16.48
N GLY A 206 -7.26 -9.19 -17.80
CA GLY A 206 -7.84 -8.20 -18.72
C GLY A 206 -7.03 -6.92 -18.95
N GLU A 207 -5.80 -6.85 -18.45
CA GLU A 207 -4.90 -5.69 -18.56
C GLU A 207 -3.61 -6.06 -19.29
N ASP A 208 -3.21 -5.23 -20.25
CA ASP A 208 -1.92 -5.38 -20.94
C ASP A 208 -0.76 -4.76 -20.15
N SER A 209 -1.08 -3.95 -19.13
CA SER A 209 -0.08 -3.22 -18.38
C SER A 209 0.64 -4.11 -17.36
N LEU A 210 1.97 -4.15 -17.45
CA LEU A 210 2.82 -4.88 -16.51
C LEU A 210 2.75 -4.26 -15.11
N ARG A 211 2.59 -5.11 -14.11
CA ARG A 211 2.72 -4.79 -12.67
C ARG A 211 4.01 -5.40 -12.14
N VAL A 212 4.62 -4.70 -11.20
CA VAL A 212 5.86 -5.16 -10.55
C VAL A 212 5.70 -4.97 -9.04
N LEU A 213 5.84 -6.05 -8.29
CA LEU A 213 5.98 -6.01 -6.85
C LEU A 213 7.46 -6.19 -6.49
N ILE A 214 7.99 -5.27 -5.70
CA ILE A 214 9.36 -5.34 -5.22
C ILE A 214 9.32 -5.54 -3.70
N LYS A 215 9.73 -6.75 -3.27
CA LYS A 215 9.84 -7.11 -1.85
C LYS A 215 11.21 -6.79 -1.31
N ILE A 216 11.28 -5.94 -0.32
CA ILE A 216 12.50 -5.44 0.30
C ILE A 216 12.51 -5.87 1.76
N LYS A 217 13.56 -6.57 2.19
CA LYS A 217 13.76 -6.97 3.60
C LYS A 217 14.57 -5.94 4.34
N LYS A 218 14.14 -5.55 5.53
CA LYS A 218 14.95 -4.78 6.46
C LYS A 218 15.89 -5.71 7.23
N CYS A 219 17.18 -5.58 6.98
CA CYS A 219 18.21 -6.46 7.56
C CYS A 219 18.85 -5.88 8.83
N LYS A 220 18.88 -4.54 8.95
CA LYS A 220 19.50 -3.79 10.06
C LYS A 220 18.64 -2.59 10.44
N GLY A 221 18.86 -2.05 11.63
CA GLY A 221 18.26 -0.77 12.03
C GLY A 221 18.64 0.35 11.06
N THR A 222 17.66 1.09 10.56
CA THR A 222 17.91 2.26 9.70
C THR A 222 18.63 3.35 10.51
N PRO A 223 19.74 3.90 10.02
CA PRO A 223 20.47 4.97 10.73
C PRO A 223 19.58 6.17 11.04
N LYS A 224 19.84 6.87 12.16
CA LYS A 224 19.06 8.04 12.62
C LYS A 224 19.07 9.21 11.62
N ALA A 225 20.04 9.26 10.70
CA ALA A 225 20.09 10.24 9.62
C ALA A 225 18.90 10.12 8.65
N TYR A 226 18.29 8.92 8.56
CA TYR A 226 17.17 8.63 7.68
C TYR A 226 15.84 8.42 8.45
N PRO A 227 14.70 8.81 7.86
CA PRO A 227 14.61 9.57 6.60
C PRO A 227 15.21 10.97 6.75
N ARG A 228 15.69 11.53 5.65
CA ARG A 228 16.12 12.94 5.59
C ARG A 228 14.92 13.88 5.78
N LYS A 229 15.17 15.17 5.92
CA LYS A 229 14.12 16.18 6.12
C LYS A 229 13.09 16.13 4.99
N ALA A 230 11.84 16.49 5.31
CA ALA A 230 10.74 16.51 4.37
C ALA A 230 11.09 17.21 3.06
N GLY A 231 10.78 16.53 1.94
CA GLY A 231 11.03 16.98 0.58
C GLY A 231 12.48 16.76 0.07
N VAL A 232 13.43 16.38 0.93
CA VAL A 232 14.81 16.08 0.48
C VAL A 232 14.85 14.76 -0.31
N PRO A 233 14.21 13.66 0.14
CA PRO A 233 14.24 12.39 -0.61
C PRO A 233 13.71 12.49 -2.04
N SER A 234 12.66 13.29 -2.27
CA SER A 234 12.07 13.44 -3.60
C SER A 234 12.90 14.33 -4.53
N LYS A 235 13.62 15.34 -3.99
CA LYS A 235 14.46 16.25 -4.77
C LYS A 235 15.83 15.67 -5.08
N ASN A 236 16.34 14.84 -4.20
CA ASN A 236 17.66 14.25 -4.29
C ASN A 236 17.61 12.80 -3.76
N PRO A 237 17.12 11.82 -4.57
CA PRO A 237 17.08 10.40 -4.18
C PRO A 237 18.44 9.84 -3.79
N LEU A 238 18.47 8.80 -2.91
CA LEU A 238 19.70 8.10 -2.47
C LEU A 238 20.31 7.26 -3.58
#